data_6505588d3a4dd29f024c0606caa9307d
#
_entry.id   6505588d3a4dd29f024c0606caa9307d
#
_cell.length_a   1.000
_cell.length_b   1.000
_cell.length_c   1.000
_cell.angle_alpha   90.00
_cell.angle_beta   90.00
_cell.angle_gamma   90.00
#
_symmetry.space_group_name_H-M   'P 1'
#
loop_
_entity.id
_entity.type
_entity.pdbx_description
1 polymer ?
#
loop_
_entity_poly.entity_id
_entity_poly.type
_entity_poly.pdbx_seq_one_letter_code
_entity_poly.pdbx_strand_id
1 'polypeptide(L)'
;PDYVQIHPTTFYTKKHEDRSFLISESVRGEGAKLLDKNMNRFVDELLPRDVLTGKIREQMKKDGTDFVWEDLRTIPRDELVSHFPNIIEHCKEMGYDVFKEPIPVVPAQHYFMGGVKVNHHSRTSMESLYAVGETACNGVHGRNRLASNSLLESLVFAKRAAGQMAELGFVNDEIAAKKAADSIDLADYSDEKAVEREYRMLAMEAIEGRTGAQDMNAESGVTYIQA
;
A
#
# COMPACT_ATOMS: atom_id res chain seq x y z
N PRO A 1 14.30 5.05 -0.44
CA PRO A 1 13.20 5.36 -1.36
C PRO A 1 11.88 5.36 -0.62
N ASP A 2 11.09 6.39 -0.88
CA ASP A 2 9.86 6.66 -0.16
C ASP A 2 8.68 6.43 -1.11
N TYR A 3 8.50 5.18 -1.51
CA TYR A 3 7.47 4.82 -2.46
C TYR A 3 6.27 4.18 -1.77
N VAL A 4 5.09 4.59 -2.20
CA VAL A 4 3.82 3.95 -1.85
C VAL A 4 3.29 3.24 -3.09
N GLN A 5 3.02 1.96 -3.00
CA GLN A 5 2.39 1.21 -4.07
C GLN A 5 0.89 1.47 -4.06
N ILE A 6 0.35 1.82 -5.22
CA ILE A 6 -1.08 1.95 -5.44
C ILE A 6 -1.58 0.63 -6.04
N HIS A 7 -2.66 0.08 -5.49
CA HIS A 7 -3.39 -1.02 -6.10
C HIS A 7 -4.40 -0.46 -7.10
N PRO A 8 -4.43 -0.95 -8.34
CA PRO A 8 -5.29 -0.39 -9.39
C PRO A 8 -6.77 -0.55 -9.12
N THR A 9 -7.17 -1.65 -8.46
CA THR A 9 -8.57 -2.07 -8.34
C THR A 9 -8.94 -2.37 -6.89
N THR A 10 -9.47 -1.37 -6.19
CA THR A 10 -10.20 -1.54 -4.93
C THR A 10 -11.67 -1.23 -5.19
N PHE A 11 -12.56 -1.88 -4.45
CA PHE A 11 -13.99 -1.65 -4.59
C PHE A 11 -14.32 -0.19 -4.24
N TYR A 12 -15.01 0.51 -5.12
CA TYR A 12 -15.40 1.90 -4.88
C TYR A 12 -16.72 1.95 -4.08
N THR A 13 -16.71 2.72 -3.00
CA THR A 13 -17.91 3.04 -2.21
C THR A 13 -17.93 4.52 -1.86
N LYS A 14 -19.12 5.12 -1.80
CA LYS A 14 -19.32 6.49 -1.31
C LYS A 14 -19.31 6.57 0.22
N LYS A 15 -19.37 5.44 0.90
CA LYS A 15 -19.26 5.40 2.35
C LYS A 15 -17.80 5.53 2.73
N HIS A 16 -17.50 6.42 3.66
CA HIS A 16 -16.17 6.47 4.28
C HIS A 16 -16.01 5.18 5.11
N GLU A 17 -15.17 4.30 4.63
CA GLU A 17 -14.74 3.09 5.34
C GLU A 17 -13.27 3.28 5.74
N ASP A 18 -12.90 2.81 6.92
CA ASP A 18 -11.52 2.89 7.41
C ASP A 18 -10.56 2.10 6.50
N ARG A 19 -11.09 1.13 5.74
CA ARG A 19 -10.32 0.29 4.85
C ARG A 19 -11.09 -0.10 3.59
N SER A 20 -10.55 0.26 2.42
CA SER A 20 -11.13 -0.14 1.13
C SER A 20 -10.97 -1.64 0.87
N PHE A 21 -12.00 -2.29 0.34
CA PHE A 21 -11.96 -3.70 -0.01
C PHE A 21 -11.15 -3.91 -1.30
N LEU A 22 -10.15 -4.80 -1.23
CA LEU A 22 -9.26 -5.08 -2.35
C LEU A 22 -9.91 -6.08 -3.33
N ILE A 23 -10.00 -5.70 -4.62
CA ILE A 23 -10.25 -6.66 -5.69
C ILE A 23 -8.88 -7.18 -6.16
N SER A 24 -8.63 -8.46 -5.92
CA SER A 24 -7.32 -9.09 -6.15
C SER A 24 -6.84 -8.91 -7.60
N GLU A 25 -5.53 -8.74 -7.77
CA GLU A 25 -4.88 -8.75 -9.09
C GLU A 25 -5.15 -10.04 -9.88
N SER A 26 -5.33 -11.17 -9.18
CA SER A 26 -5.65 -12.46 -9.79
C SER A 26 -6.96 -12.42 -10.58
N VAL A 27 -7.94 -11.59 -10.18
CA VAL A 27 -9.20 -11.41 -10.91
C VAL A 27 -8.94 -10.92 -12.32
N ARG A 28 -8.03 -9.93 -12.48
CA ARG A 28 -7.60 -9.44 -13.80
C ARG A 28 -6.76 -10.48 -14.54
N GLY A 29 -5.92 -11.22 -13.81
CA GLY A 29 -5.13 -12.34 -14.34
C GLY A 29 -6.00 -13.46 -14.92
N GLU A 30 -7.16 -13.73 -14.33
CA GLU A 30 -8.12 -14.72 -14.80
C GLU A 30 -9.10 -14.21 -15.85
N GLY A 31 -8.99 -12.93 -16.23
CA GLY A 31 -9.65 -12.44 -17.42
C GLY A 31 -10.63 -11.30 -17.25
N ALA A 32 -10.85 -10.76 -16.01
CA ALA A 32 -11.69 -9.59 -15.81
C ALA A 32 -11.24 -8.41 -16.67
N LYS A 33 -12.19 -7.57 -17.09
CA LYS A 33 -11.96 -6.46 -18.00
C LYS A 33 -12.25 -5.12 -17.35
N LEU A 34 -11.41 -4.12 -17.64
CA LEU A 34 -11.63 -2.75 -17.19
C LEU A 34 -12.38 -1.96 -18.26
N LEU A 35 -13.51 -1.36 -17.86
CA LEU A 35 -14.42 -0.67 -18.76
C LEU A 35 -14.57 0.80 -18.35
N ASP A 36 -14.73 1.65 -19.36
CA ASP A 36 -15.07 3.06 -19.22
C ASP A 36 -16.55 3.26 -18.84
N LYS A 37 -16.99 4.50 -18.70
CA LYS A 37 -18.40 4.84 -18.41
C LYS A 37 -19.40 4.36 -19.47
N ASN A 38 -18.94 4.09 -20.68
CA ASN A 38 -19.76 3.61 -21.79
C ASN A 38 -19.66 2.08 -21.96
N MET A 39 -19.08 1.38 -21.00
CA MET A 39 -18.86 -0.07 -21.00
C MET A 39 -17.92 -0.56 -22.11
N ASN A 40 -17.01 0.29 -22.58
CA ASN A 40 -15.95 -0.11 -23.50
C ASN A 40 -14.65 -0.43 -22.76
N ARG A 41 -14.00 -1.53 -23.13
CA ARG A 41 -12.67 -1.85 -22.64
C ARG A 41 -11.68 -0.77 -23.11
N PHE A 42 -10.87 -0.21 -22.18
CA PHE A 42 -9.99 0.92 -22.48
C PHE A 42 -8.50 0.66 -22.26
N VAL A 43 -8.13 -0.48 -21.65
CA VAL A 43 -6.74 -0.76 -21.27
C VAL A 43 -6.43 -2.25 -21.29
N ASP A 44 -5.15 -2.61 -21.34
CA ASP A 44 -4.67 -3.95 -21.01
C ASP A 44 -4.55 -4.09 -19.49
N GLU A 45 -5.30 -5.01 -18.91
CA GLU A 45 -5.44 -5.23 -17.46
C GLU A 45 -4.18 -5.85 -16.83
N LEU A 46 -3.27 -6.40 -17.63
CA LEU A 46 -2.05 -7.07 -17.19
C LEU A 46 -0.82 -6.16 -17.15
N LEU A 47 -1.00 -4.87 -17.44
CA LEU A 47 0.06 -3.88 -17.28
C LEU A 47 0.57 -3.82 -15.83
N PRO A 48 1.84 -3.44 -15.61
CA PRO A 48 2.36 -3.17 -14.28
C PRO A 48 1.45 -2.22 -13.48
N ARG A 49 1.35 -2.42 -12.16
CA ARG A 49 0.39 -1.71 -11.30
C ARG A 49 0.46 -0.19 -11.40
N ASP A 50 1.66 0.36 -11.45
CA ASP A 50 1.90 1.80 -11.59
C ASP A 50 1.40 2.35 -12.93
N VAL A 51 1.68 1.64 -14.01
CA VAL A 51 1.22 2.00 -15.36
C VAL A 51 -0.30 1.89 -15.45
N LEU A 52 -0.87 0.77 -14.98
CA LEU A 52 -2.31 0.55 -14.99
C LEU A 52 -3.06 1.59 -14.16
N THR A 53 -2.53 1.91 -12.97
CA THR A 53 -3.06 2.97 -12.11
C THR A 53 -3.12 4.32 -12.84
N GLY A 54 -2.05 4.67 -13.57
CA GLY A 54 -2.01 5.88 -14.40
C GLY A 54 -3.12 5.89 -15.45
N LYS A 55 -3.29 4.77 -16.17
CA LYS A 55 -4.33 4.61 -17.20
C LYS A 55 -5.76 4.70 -16.64
N ILE A 56 -6.01 4.10 -15.49
CA ILE A 56 -7.31 4.19 -14.81
C ILE A 56 -7.60 5.65 -14.43
N ARG A 57 -6.65 6.36 -13.84
CA ARG A 57 -6.82 7.78 -13.48
C ARG A 57 -7.05 8.68 -14.69
N GLU A 58 -6.32 8.45 -15.78
CA GLU A 58 -6.54 9.14 -17.06
C GLU A 58 -7.98 8.92 -17.55
N GLN A 59 -8.47 7.68 -17.50
CA GLN A 59 -9.83 7.34 -17.93
C GLN A 59 -10.88 7.96 -17.02
N MET A 60 -10.74 7.89 -15.70
CA MET A 60 -11.63 8.55 -14.74
C MET A 60 -11.75 10.04 -15.01
N LYS A 61 -10.61 10.71 -15.25
CA LYS A 61 -10.59 12.16 -15.60
C LYS A 61 -11.30 12.45 -16.92
N LYS A 62 -11.09 11.61 -17.94
CA LYS A 62 -11.75 11.73 -19.25
C LYS A 62 -13.26 11.52 -19.14
N ASP A 63 -13.67 10.57 -18.32
CA ASP A 63 -15.08 10.23 -18.13
C ASP A 63 -15.81 11.19 -17.19
N GLY A 64 -15.07 11.92 -16.34
CA GLY A 64 -15.62 12.74 -15.27
C GLY A 64 -16.27 11.90 -14.17
N THR A 65 -15.66 10.74 -13.84
CA THR A 65 -16.17 9.78 -12.86
C THR A 65 -15.16 9.55 -11.74
N ASP A 66 -15.64 9.12 -10.56
CA ASP A 66 -14.82 8.79 -9.40
C ASP A 66 -14.30 7.35 -9.43
N PHE A 67 -14.67 6.54 -10.42
CA PHE A 67 -14.31 5.13 -10.55
C PHE A 67 -14.36 4.69 -12.02
N VAL A 68 -13.85 3.51 -12.29
CA VAL A 68 -14.05 2.76 -13.53
C VAL A 68 -14.77 1.46 -13.22
N TRP A 69 -15.24 0.75 -14.23
CA TRP A 69 -15.90 -0.53 -14.06
C TRP A 69 -14.93 -1.71 -14.25
N GLU A 70 -15.06 -2.74 -13.41
CA GLU A 70 -14.38 -4.02 -13.60
C GLU A 70 -15.43 -5.12 -13.85
N ASP A 71 -15.32 -5.78 -15.00
CA ASP A 71 -16.26 -6.81 -15.45
C ASP A 71 -15.68 -8.20 -15.21
N LEU A 72 -16.26 -8.92 -14.25
CA LEU A 72 -15.87 -10.27 -13.87
C LEU A 72 -16.60 -11.35 -14.67
N ARG A 73 -17.62 -10.99 -15.50
CA ARG A 73 -18.43 -11.96 -16.26
C ARG A 73 -17.65 -12.66 -17.38
N THR A 74 -16.48 -12.14 -17.70
CA THR A 74 -15.54 -12.75 -18.66
C THR A 74 -14.79 -13.96 -18.08
N ILE A 75 -14.84 -14.16 -16.76
CA ILE A 75 -14.27 -15.31 -16.06
C ILE A 75 -15.34 -16.42 -16.03
N PRO A 76 -14.99 -17.71 -16.31
CA PRO A 76 -15.91 -18.80 -16.15
C PRO A 76 -16.50 -18.85 -14.73
N ARG A 77 -17.83 -19.07 -14.65
CA ARG A 77 -18.56 -19.00 -13.38
C ARG A 77 -17.97 -19.91 -12.29
N ASP A 78 -17.60 -21.12 -12.66
CA ASP A 78 -17.09 -22.11 -11.72
C ASP A 78 -15.72 -21.70 -11.17
N GLU A 79 -14.87 -21.10 -12.00
CA GLU A 79 -13.59 -20.52 -11.61
C GLU A 79 -13.79 -19.32 -10.68
N LEU A 80 -14.70 -18.41 -11.04
CA LEU A 80 -14.98 -17.24 -10.21
C LEU A 80 -15.48 -17.63 -8.81
N VAL A 81 -16.37 -18.61 -8.71
CA VAL A 81 -16.89 -19.13 -7.43
C VAL A 81 -15.80 -19.84 -6.62
N SER A 82 -14.93 -20.61 -7.29
CA SER A 82 -13.86 -21.38 -6.63
C SER A 82 -12.74 -20.49 -6.11
N HIS A 83 -12.32 -19.48 -6.91
CA HIS A 83 -11.12 -18.70 -6.61
C HIS A 83 -11.40 -17.43 -5.83
N PHE A 84 -12.60 -16.84 -5.98
CA PHE A 84 -12.92 -15.52 -5.42
C PHE A 84 -14.22 -15.45 -4.61
N PRO A 85 -14.51 -16.42 -3.74
CA PRO A 85 -15.77 -16.45 -2.98
C PRO A 85 -15.96 -15.19 -2.13
N ASN A 86 -14.92 -14.67 -1.49
CA ASN A 86 -14.97 -13.48 -0.65
C ASN A 86 -15.27 -12.21 -1.46
N ILE A 87 -14.80 -12.13 -2.70
CA ILE A 87 -15.09 -10.99 -3.59
C ILE A 87 -16.56 -11.02 -3.99
N ILE A 88 -17.09 -12.20 -4.34
CA ILE A 88 -18.50 -12.38 -4.67
C ILE A 88 -19.40 -11.98 -3.49
N GLU A 89 -19.07 -12.45 -2.29
CA GLU A 89 -19.82 -12.14 -1.08
C GLU A 89 -19.82 -10.64 -0.79
N HIS A 90 -18.65 -10.02 -0.77
CA HIS A 90 -18.53 -8.58 -0.53
C HIS A 90 -19.31 -7.76 -1.57
N CYS A 91 -19.17 -8.06 -2.86
CA CYS A 91 -19.92 -7.36 -3.91
C CYS A 91 -21.43 -7.50 -3.71
N LYS A 92 -21.91 -8.70 -3.33
CA LYS A 92 -23.32 -8.96 -3.04
C LYS A 92 -23.81 -8.14 -1.85
N GLU A 93 -23.04 -8.04 -0.78
CA GLU A 93 -23.36 -7.20 0.39
C GLU A 93 -23.44 -5.71 0.01
N MET A 94 -22.62 -5.28 -0.94
CA MET A 94 -22.63 -3.93 -1.48
C MET A 94 -23.70 -3.70 -2.56
N GLY A 95 -24.51 -4.72 -2.87
CA GLY A 95 -25.64 -4.63 -3.79
C GLY A 95 -25.32 -4.94 -5.26
N TYR A 96 -24.14 -5.53 -5.55
CA TYR A 96 -23.72 -5.90 -6.90
C TYR A 96 -23.75 -7.41 -7.12
N ASP A 97 -24.30 -7.84 -8.25
CA ASP A 97 -24.26 -9.24 -8.70
C ASP A 97 -23.17 -9.37 -9.79
N VAL A 98 -21.99 -9.82 -9.39
CA VAL A 98 -20.81 -9.97 -10.30
C VAL A 98 -21.06 -10.87 -11.51
N PHE A 99 -22.13 -11.69 -11.48
CA PHE A 99 -22.53 -12.53 -12.60
C PHE A 99 -23.43 -11.83 -13.62
N LYS A 100 -23.97 -10.66 -13.27
CA LYS A 100 -24.91 -9.90 -14.10
C LYS A 100 -24.39 -8.54 -14.52
N GLU A 101 -23.56 -7.93 -13.70
CA GLU A 101 -23.10 -6.56 -13.89
C GLU A 101 -21.64 -6.37 -13.48
N PRO A 102 -20.93 -5.39 -14.06
CA PRO A 102 -19.60 -5.01 -13.59
C PRO A 102 -19.66 -4.29 -12.25
N ILE A 103 -18.55 -4.27 -11.55
CA ILE A 103 -18.38 -3.62 -10.24
C ILE A 103 -17.57 -2.33 -10.36
N PRO A 104 -17.85 -1.30 -9.53
CA PRO A 104 -17.08 -0.08 -9.54
C PRO A 104 -15.75 -0.26 -8.80
N VAL A 105 -14.63 0.16 -9.44
CA VAL A 105 -13.29 0.06 -8.85
C VAL A 105 -12.51 1.36 -8.99
N VAL A 106 -11.61 1.60 -8.04
CA VAL A 106 -10.79 2.81 -7.97
C VAL A 106 -9.38 2.46 -7.48
N PRO A 107 -8.33 3.12 -7.97
CA PRO A 107 -7.00 2.97 -7.41
C PRO A 107 -6.91 3.48 -5.99
N ALA A 108 -6.30 2.69 -5.09
CA ALA A 108 -6.08 3.08 -3.70
C ALA A 108 -4.68 2.68 -3.21
N GLN A 109 -4.24 3.34 -2.13
CA GLN A 109 -2.99 2.98 -1.46
C GLN A 109 -3.05 1.53 -0.99
N HIS A 110 -1.95 0.79 -1.20
CA HIS A 110 -1.92 -0.65 -0.93
C HIS A 110 -0.75 -1.07 -0.04
N TYR A 111 0.48 -0.71 -0.39
CA TYR A 111 1.68 -1.15 0.30
C TYR A 111 2.71 -0.03 0.39
N PHE A 112 3.29 0.13 1.57
CA PHE A 112 4.31 1.12 1.81
C PHE A 112 5.70 0.50 1.61
N MET A 113 6.40 0.90 0.54
CA MET A 113 7.75 0.39 0.23
C MET A 113 8.86 1.25 0.82
N GLY A 114 8.49 2.37 1.45
CA GLY A 114 9.34 3.23 2.25
C GLY A 114 9.46 2.73 3.68
N GLY A 115 9.57 3.65 4.63
CA GLY A 115 9.62 3.36 6.06
C GLY A 115 10.98 3.60 6.68
N VAL A 116 11.22 2.97 7.81
CA VAL A 116 12.48 3.10 8.55
C VAL A 116 13.62 2.52 7.74
N LYS A 117 14.62 3.35 7.40
CA LYS A 117 15.78 2.89 6.64
C LYS A 117 16.58 1.87 7.44
N VAL A 118 16.82 0.71 6.83
CA VAL A 118 17.58 -0.39 7.44
C VAL A 118 18.64 -0.94 6.50
N ASN A 119 19.64 -1.63 7.08
CA ASN A 119 20.61 -2.42 6.33
C ASN A 119 20.05 -3.83 5.99
N HIS A 120 20.88 -4.66 5.37
CA HIS A 120 20.52 -6.03 4.97
C HIS A 120 20.25 -7.01 6.12
N HIS A 121 20.55 -6.62 7.36
CA HIS A 121 20.17 -7.31 8.60
C HIS A 121 19.00 -6.66 9.32
N SER A 122 18.30 -5.73 8.69
CA SER A 122 17.17 -4.96 9.25
C SER A 122 17.52 -4.04 10.42
N ARG A 123 18.82 -3.74 10.62
CA ARG A 123 19.27 -2.80 11.65
C ARG A 123 19.11 -1.37 11.16
N THR A 124 18.59 -0.50 12.01
CA THR A 124 18.47 0.94 11.76
C THR A 124 19.78 1.67 12.02
N SER A 125 19.81 2.99 11.85
CA SER A 125 20.92 3.85 12.30
C SER A 125 20.98 4.03 13.81
N MET A 126 19.90 3.73 14.55
CA MET A 126 19.91 3.72 16.00
C MET A 126 20.49 2.41 16.52
N GLU A 127 21.29 2.50 17.57
CA GLU A 127 21.85 1.32 18.20
C GLU A 127 20.71 0.44 18.80
N SER A 128 20.84 -0.87 18.65
CA SER A 128 19.89 -1.87 19.17
C SER A 128 18.45 -1.77 18.63
N LEU A 129 18.19 -0.94 17.60
CA LEU A 129 16.88 -0.83 16.97
C LEU A 129 16.86 -1.51 15.61
N TYR A 130 15.85 -2.35 15.41
CA TYR A 130 15.59 -3.08 14.15
C TYR A 130 14.18 -2.76 13.65
N ALA A 131 14.01 -2.78 12.34
CA ALA A 131 12.70 -2.70 11.70
C ALA A 131 12.60 -3.75 10.61
N VAL A 132 11.44 -4.46 10.54
CA VAL A 132 11.23 -5.60 9.64
C VAL A 132 9.83 -5.52 9.03
N GLY A 133 9.66 -6.03 7.83
CA GLY A 133 8.39 -6.02 7.11
C GLY A 133 8.05 -4.65 6.53
N GLU A 134 6.77 -4.37 6.35
CA GLU A 134 6.28 -3.17 5.67
C GLU A 134 6.76 -1.84 6.32
N THR A 135 7.04 -1.86 7.61
CA THR A 135 7.58 -0.69 8.32
C THR A 135 9.04 -0.38 7.96
N ALA A 136 9.77 -1.31 7.31
CA ALA A 136 11.18 -1.20 7.01
C ALA A 136 11.44 -0.86 5.54
N CYS A 137 12.30 0.13 5.30
CA CYS A 137 12.83 0.43 3.99
C CYS A 137 14.20 -0.24 3.79
N ASN A 138 14.21 -1.48 3.32
CA ASN A 138 15.42 -2.23 2.98
C ASN A 138 15.82 -2.14 1.50
N GLY A 139 14.98 -1.50 0.66
CA GLY A 139 15.23 -1.26 -0.76
C GLY A 139 14.92 -2.43 -1.70
N VAL A 140 14.49 -3.59 -1.19
CA VAL A 140 14.30 -4.81 -1.99
C VAL A 140 13.19 -4.68 -3.05
N HIS A 141 12.19 -3.86 -2.78
CA HIS A 141 11.04 -3.69 -3.68
C HIS A 141 11.23 -2.58 -4.72
N GLY A 142 12.18 -1.67 -4.52
CA GLY A 142 12.35 -0.52 -5.41
C GLY A 142 11.07 0.32 -5.51
N ARG A 143 10.72 0.74 -6.72
CA ARG A 143 9.55 1.58 -6.98
C ARG A 143 8.23 0.81 -7.15
N ASN A 144 8.29 -0.49 -7.39
CA ASN A 144 7.10 -1.29 -7.67
C ASN A 144 7.29 -2.71 -7.14
N ARG A 145 6.61 -3.04 -6.04
CA ARG A 145 6.69 -4.35 -5.42
C ARG A 145 5.98 -5.39 -6.30
N LEU A 146 6.67 -6.49 -6.58
CA LEU A 146 6.06 -7.66 -7.22
C LEU A 146 5.02 -8.30 -6.28
N ALA A 147 3.92 -8.79 -6.86
CA ALA A 147 2.84 -9.42 -6.11
C ALA A 147 3.36 -10.51 -5.15
N SER A 148 2.79 -10.57 -3.95
CA SER A 148 3.10 -11.53 -2.87
C SER A 148 4.51 -11.44 -2.25
N ASN A 149 5.44 -10.66 -2.82
CA ASN A 149 6.80 -10.56 -2.31
C ASN A 149 6.93 -9.89 -0.93
N SER A 150 5.89 -9.18 -0.46
CA SER A 150 5.88 -8.60 0.90
C SER A 150 5.98 -9.67 2.00
N LEU A 151 5.30 -10.79 1.84
CA LEU A 151 5.37 -11.89 2.81
C LEU A 151 6.75 -12.52 2.83
N LEU A 152 7.34 -12.76 1.66
CA LEU A 152 8.68 -13.31 1.54
C LEU A 152 9.74 -12.37 2.13
N GLU A 153 9.64 -11.09 1.83
CA GLU A 153 10.50 -10.05 2.40
C GLU A 153 10.44 -10.05 3.93
N SER A 154 9.23 -10.00 4.50
CA SER A 154 9.05 -10.01 5.95
C SER A 154 9.70 -11.22 6.61
N LEU A 155 9.50 -12.43 6.08
CA LEU A 155 10.07 -13.66 6.63
C LEU A 155 11.61 -13.71 6.52
N VAL A 156 12.14 -13.35 5.35
CA VAL A 156 13.60 -13.40 5.11
C VAL A 156 14.33 -12.38 5.97
N PHE A 157 13.84 -11.15 6.03
CA PHE A 157 14.51 -10.10 6.79
C PHE A 157 14.29 -10.26 8.31
N ALA A 158 13.17 -10.79 8.77
CA ALA A 158 12.99 -11.18 10.18
C ALA A 158 14.01 -12.24 10.61
N LYS A 159 14.22 -13.27 9.77
CA LYS A 159 15.23 -14.29 10.03
C LYS A 159 16.65 -13.72 10.09
N ARG A 160 16.99 -12.79 9.21
CA ARG A 160 18.30 -12.13 9.21
C ARG A 160 18.50 -11.27 10.45
N ALA A 161 17.47 -10.49 10.85
CA ALA A 161 17.49 -9.69 12.07
C ALA A 161 17.70 -10.57 13.32
N ALA A 162 16.93 -11.62 13.45
CA ALA A 162 17.03 -12.57 14.57
C ALA A 162 18.42 -13.22 14.65
N GLY A 163 18.99 -13.64 13.50
CA GLY A 163 20.34 -14.20 13.44
C GLY A 163 21.39 -13.20 13.94
N GLN A 164 21.34 -11.96 13.47
CA GLN A 164 22.27 -10.92 13.92
C GLN A 164 22.11 -10.58 15.40
N MET A 165 20.87 -10.49 15.90
CA MET A 165 20.60 -10.26 17.32
C MET A 165 21.19 -11.38 18.18
N ALA A 166 21.06 -12.63 17.75
CA ALA A 166 21.62 -13.79 18.46
C ALA A 166 23.17 -13.78 18.48
N GLU A 167 23.78 -13.37 17.38
CA GLU A 167 25.26 -13.26 17.27
C GLU A 167 25.82 -12.13 18.14
N LEU A 168 25.16 -10.99 18.19
CA LEU A 168 25.60 -9.82 18.95
C LEU A 168 25.38 -9.99 20.47
N GLY A 169 24.46 -10.88 20.84
CA GLY A 169 24.00 -11.04 22.23
C GLY A 169 23.15 -9.85 22.69
N PHE A 170 22.52 -10.02 23.84
CA PHE A 170 21.78 -8.94 24.49
C PHE A 170 22.67 -8.28 25.55
N VAL A 171 22.89 -6.98 25.43
CA VAL A 171 23.39 -6.16 26.52
C VAL A 171 22.18 -5.69 27.32
N ASN A 172 21.92 -6.30 28.47
CA ASN A 172 20.87 -5.84 29.38
C ASN A 172 21.43 -4.70 30.25
N ASP A 173 21.32 -3.48 29.75
CA ASP A 173 21.67 -2.28 30.53
C ASP A 173 20.39 -1.71 31.18
N GLU A 174 19.99 -2.29 32.34
CA GLU A 174 18.81 -1.86 33.08
C GLU A 174 18.92 -0.40 33.57
N ILE A 175 20.13 0.08 33.83
CA ILE A 175 20.37 1.45 34.25
C ILE A 175 20.12 2.43 33.11
N ALA A 176 20.65 2.14 31.91
CA ALA A 176 20.43 2.96 30.75
C ALA A 176 18.95 2.93 30.29
N ALA A 177 18.31 1.76 30.33
CA ALA A 177 16.89 1.62 30.02
C ALA A 177 16.02 2.42 30.99
N LYS A 178 16.29 2.34 32.31
CA LYS A 178 15.57 3.12 33.33
C LYS A 178 15.77 4.61 33.13
N LYS A 179 17.01 5.07 32.91
CA LYS A 179 17.32 6.48 32.67
C LYS A 179 16.60 7.00 31.40
N ALA A 180 16.55 6.21 30.35
CA ALA A 180 15.82 6.57 29.14
C ALA A 180 14.31 6.67 29.38
N ALA A 181 13.73 5.69 30.12
CA ALA A 181 12.32 5.72 30.48
C ALA A 181 11.97 6.92 31.39
N ASP A 182 12.80 7.21 32.38
CA ASP A 182 12.62 8.35 33.27
C ASP A 182 12.78 9.72 32.58
N SER A 183 13.37 9.76 31.36
CA SER A 183 13.51 10.98 30.58
C SER A 183 12.29 11.30 29.69
N ILE A 184 11.34 10.37 29.60
CA ILE A 184 10.10 10.56 28.80
C ILE A 184 9.03 11.14 29.73
N ASP A 185 8.58 12.37 29.43
CA ASP A 185 7.40 12.91 30.10
C ASP A 185 6.14 12.40 29.37
N LEU A 186 5.43 11.49 30.02
CA LEU A 186 4.20 10.93 29.50
C LEU A 186 3.09 11.97 29.34
N ALA A 187 3.19 13.12 30.01
CA ALA A 187 2.24 14.22 29.86
C ALA A 187 2.29 14.81 28.41
N ASP A 188 3.45 14.79 27.76
CA ASP A 188 3.63 15.25 26.39
C ASP A 188 2.84 14.42 25.38
N TYR A 189 2.46 13.19 25.75
CA TYR A 189 1.73 12.24 24.91
C TYR A 189 0.27 12.03 25.36
N SER A 190 -0.20 12.81 26.33
CA SER A 190 -1.54 12.64 26.92
C SER A 190 -2.69 13.04 25.98
N ASP A 191 -2.45 13.97 25.04
CA ASP A 191 -3.39 14.32 23.97
C ASP A 191 -3.01 13.58 22.66
N GLU A 192 -3.53 12.35 22.51
CA GLU A 192 -3.27 11.49 21.34
C GLU A 192 -3.54 12.22 20.01
N LYS A 193 -4.62 13.01 19.94
CA LYS A 193 -4.95 13.76 18.73
C LYS A 193 -3.99 14.91 18.45
N ALA A 194 -3.42 15.52 19.45
CA ALA A 194 -2.39 16.55 19.28
C ALA A 194 -1.10 15.93 18.76
N VAL A 195 -0.68 14.81 19.33
CA VAL A 195 0.50 14.04 18.89
C VAL A 195 0.33 13.56 17.46
N GLU A 196 -0.83 13.00 17.10
CA GLU A 196 -1.13 12.56 15.75
C GLU A 196 -1.03 13.71 14.74
N ARG A 197 -1.62 14.88 15.07
CA ARG A 197 -1.55 16.07 14.20
C ARG A 197 -0.11 16.54 14.00
N GLU A 198 0.69 16.59 15.06
CA GLU A 198 2.09 17.00 14.99
C GLU A 198 2.91 16.07 14.10
N TYR A 199 2.83 14.75 14.30
CA TYR A 199 3.53 13.78 13.46
C TYR A 199 3.06 13.81 12.01
N ARG A 200 1.76 14.02 11.79
CA ARG A 200 1.23 14.18 10.44
C ARG A 200 1.82 15.42 9.75
N MET A 201 1.91 16.56 10.43
CA MET A 201 2.53 17.77 9.89
C MET A 201 4.00 17.53 9.55
N LEU A 202 4.78 16.95 10.47
CA LEU A 202 6.20 16.63 10.22
C LEU A 202 6.39 15.67 9.04
N ALA A 203 5.52 14.68 8.90
CA ALA A 203 5.56 13.76 7.77
C ALA A 203 5.23 14.47 6.45
N MET A 204 4.22 15.34 6.43
CA MET A 204 3.85 16.11 5.23
C MET A 204 4.96 17.10 4.82
N GLU A 205 5.54 17.83 5.75
CA GLU A 205 6.68 18.71 5.50
C GLU A 205 7.87 17.95 4.91
N ALA A 206 8.16 16.75 5.44
CA ALA A 206 9.23 15.90 4.92
C ALA A 206 8.94 15.41 3.49
N ILE A 207 7.69 15.10 3.17
CA ILE A 207 7.25 14.68 1.83
C ILE A 207 7.33 15.85 0.85
N GLU A 208 6.80 17.01 1.21
CA GLU A 208 6.81 18.23 0.39
C GLU A 208 8.24 18.75 0.16
N GLY A 209 9.07 18.75 1.18
CA GLY A 209 10.48 19.14 1.08
C GLY A 209 11.29 18.22 0.14
N ARG A 210 10.96 16.94 0.07
CA ARG A 210 11.60 15.98 -0.85
C ARG A 210 11.08 16.11 -2.27
N THR A 211 9.80 16.36 -2.47
CA THR A 211 9.23 16.61 -3.79
C THR A 211 9.85 17.85 -4.44
N GLY A 212 10.01 18.95 -3.70
CA GLY A 212 10.66 20.16 -4.20
C GLY A 212 12.13 19.96 -4.57
N ALA A 213 12.86 19.03 -3.96
CA ALA A 213 14.26 18.73 -4.29
C ALA A 213 14.42 17.73 -5.46
N GLN A 214 13.38 16.89 -5.71
CA GLN A 214 13.41 15.88 -6.77
C GLN A 214 12.87 16.37 -8.11
N ASP A 215 11.98 17.35 -8.13
CA ASP A 215 11.45 17.96 -9.36
C ASP A 215 12.52 18.68 -10.20
N MET A 216 13.69 18.93 -9.63
CA MET A 216 14.84 19.45 -10.40
C MET A 216 15.59 18.38 -11.23
N ASN A 217 15.28 17.06 -11.09
CA ASN A 217 16.02 15.99 -11.77
C ASN A 217 15.19 14.79 -12.28
N ALA A 218 13.87 14.84 -12.33
CA ALA A 218 13.10 13.69 -12.82
C ALA A 218 11.82 14.08 -13.58
N GLU A 219 11.86 13.94 -14.88
CA GLU A 219 10.73 13.63 -15.74
C GLU A 219 10.15 12.24 -15.35
N SER A 220 9.49 12.11 -14.23
CA SER A 220 8.72 10.92 -13.87
C SER A 220 7.46 11.33 -13.14
N GLY A 221 6.33 11.30 -13.90
CA GLY A 221 5.00 11.65 -13.42
C GLY A 221 4.48 10.77 -12.29
N VAL A 222 4.82 11.11 -11.06
CA VAL A 222 4.15 10.62 -9.87
C VAL A 222 3.48 11.82 -9.20
N THR A 223 2.18 11.98 -9.47
CA THR A 223 1.35 12.96 -8.77
C THR A 223 0.92 12.36 -7.44
N TYR A 224 1.32 12.96 -6.34
CA TYR A 224 0.80 12.64 -5.03
C TYR A 224 -0.66 13.09 -4.93
N ILE A 225 -1.53 12.26 -4.38
CA ILE A 225 -2.91 12.64 -4.10
C ILE A 225 -2.89 13.34 -2.74
N GLN A 226 -3.31 14.59 -2.72
CA GLN A 226 -3.79 15.21 -1.48
C GLN A 226 -5.05 14.45 -1.04
N ALA A 227 -5.00 13.93 0.18
CA ALA A 227 -6.12 13.29 0.85
C ALA A 227 -7.12 14.36 1.34
#